data_ca1a15047705d9a29b5b66a9c05586dc
#
_entry.id   ca1a15047705d9a29b5b66a9c05586dc
#
_cell.length_a   1.000
_cell.length_b   1.000
_cell.length_c   1.000
_cell.angle_alpha   90.00
_cell.angle_beta   90.00
_cell.angle_gamma   90.00
#
_symmetry.space_group_name_H-M   'P 1'
#
loop_
_entity.id
_entity.type
_entity.pdbx_description
1 polymer ?
#
loop_
_entity_poly.entity_id
_entity_poly.type
_entity_poly.pdbx_seq_one_letter_code
_entity_poly.pdbx_strand_id
1 'polypeptide(L)'
;MDGDDQEAIHLWLTLDDKIVALARVCPAGTHMAEISIGRVITTKRGKGYGRQIMLHAIDAAIENFGATLIDIEAQEYAKGFYEGVGFKQSSDTFMLDGIPHIKMTWRK
;
A
#
# COMPACT_ATOMS: atom_id res chain seq x y z
N MET A 1 2.78 -21.09 -3.38
CA MET A 1 1.76 -20.05 -3.45
C MET A 1 1.07 -19.95 -2.11
N ASP A 2 0.92 -18.81 -1.66
CA ASP A 2 0.19 -18.62 -0.42
C ASP A 2 -1.26 -18.31 -0.74
N GLY A 3 -2.15 -18.63 0.16
CA GLY A 3 -3.57 -18.38 0.00
C GLY A 3 -3.93 -16.90 0.06
N ASP A 4 -2.97 -16.05 0.40
CA ASP A 4 -3.21 -14.64 0.61
C ASP A 4 -3.70 -13.93 -0.63
N ASP A 5 -3.21 -14.35 -1.81
CA ASP A 5 -3.57 -13.69 -3.05
C ASP A 5 -5.00 -13.96 -3.48
N GLN A 6 -5.63 -15.00 -2.95
CA GLN A 6 -6.99 -15.35 -3.35
C GLN A 6 -8.02 -14.33 -2.89
N GLU A 7 -7.76 -13.66 -1.77
CA GLU A 7 -8.68 -12.67 -1.22
C GLU A 7 -8.19 -11.25 -1.41
N ALA A 8 -6.97 -11.09 -1.93
CA ALA A 8 -6.41 -9.78 -2.15
C ALA A 8 -7.09 -9.09 -3.34
N ILE A 9 -7.19 -7.78 -3.26
CA ILE A 9 -7.69 -6.96 -4.35
C ILE A 9 -6.50 -6.37 -5.07
N HIS A 10 -6.44 -6.58 -6.38
CA HIS A 10 -5.37 -6.04 -7.21
C HIS A 10 -5.91 -4.85 -7.98
N LEU A 11 -5.21 -3.73 -7.86
CA LEU A 11 -5.60 -2.48 -8.50
C LEU A 11 -4.52 -2.04 -9.46
N TRP A 12 -4.91 -1.43 -10.55
CA TRP A 12 -3.96 -0.82 -11.46
C TRP A 12 -4.57 0.40 -12.13
N LEU A 13 -3.69 1.33 -12.50
CA LEU A 13 -4.06 2.49 -13.31
C LEU A 13 -3.52 2.26 -14.71
N THR A 14 -4.33 2.62 -15.70
CA THR A 14 -3.90 2.56 -17.09
C THR A 14 -3.93 3.94 -17.71
N LEU A 15 -3.01 4.17 -18.63
CA LEU A 15 -2.94 5.38 -19.43
C LEU A 15 -2.53 4.96 -20.83
N ASP A 16 -3.35 5.30 -21.83
CA ASP A 16 -3.11 4.92 -23.22
C ASP A 16 -2.87 3.41 -23.35
N ASP A 17 -3.73 2.61 -22.72
CA ASP A 17 -3.70 1.15 -22.73
C ASP A 17 -2.47 0.53 -22.06
N LYS A 18 -1.70 1.33 -21.32
CA LYS A 18 -0.54 0.82 -20.58
C LYS A 18 -0.78 0.96 -19.09
N ILE A 19 -0.33 -0.04 -18.33
CA ILE A 19 -0.40 0.01 -16.88
C ILE A 19 0.69 0.96 -16.39
N VAL A 20 0.30 1.97 -15.62
CA VAL A 20 1.24 2.95 -15.06
C VAL A 20 1.38 2.86 -13.55
N ALA A 21 0.51 2.14 -12.87
CA ALA A 21 0.63 1.92 -11.43
C ALA A 21 -0.10 0.66 -11.01
N LEU A 22 0.40 0.01 -9.97
CA LEU A 22 -0.18 -1.21 -9.39
C LEU A 22 -0.22 -1.06 -7.87
N ALA A 23 -1.19 -1.70 -7.24
CA ALA A 23 -1.21 -1.87 -5.78
C ALA A 23 -2.04 -3.11 -5.43
N ARG A 24 -1.74 -3.70 -4.27
CA ARG A 24 -2.48 -4.85 -3.76
C ARG A 24 -3.01 -4.52 -2.37
N VAL A 25 -4.30 -4.79 -2.15
CA VAL A 25 -4.96 -4.61 -0.86
C VAL A 25 -5.27 -5.99 -0.31
N CYS A 26 -4.76 -6.29 0.89
CA CYS A 26 -4.94 -7.59 1.54
C CYS A 26 -5.84 -7.45 2.75
N PRO A 27 -6.77 -8.40 2.95
CA PRO A 27 -7.59 -8.39 4.17
C PRO A 27 -6.75 -8.68 5.40
N ALA A 28 -7.30 -8.34 6.57
CA ALA A 28 -6.62 -8.55 7.83
C ALA A 28 -6.32 -10.03 8.03
N GLY A 29 -5.16 -10.31 8.60
CA GLY A 29 -4.76 -11.68 8.93
C GLY A 29 -4.18 -12.48 7.79
N THR A 30 -4.00 -11.89 6.61
CA THR A 30 -3.37 -12.58 5.48
C THR A 30 -1.88 -12.23 5.42
N HIS A 31 -1.54 -11.07 4.89
CA HIS A 31 -0.15 -10.64 4.79
C HIS A 31 0.33 -10.01 6.10
N MET A 32 -0.50 -9.19 6.71
CA MET A 32 -0.23 -8.54 8.00
C MET A 32 -1.44 -8.76 8.91
N ALA A 33 -1.25 -8.50 10.21
CA ALA A 33 -2.35 -8.67 11.17
C ALA A 33 -3.55 -7.80 10.81
N GLU A 34 -3.30 -6.58 10.33
CA GLU A 34 -4.36 -5.67 9.91
C GLU A 34 -4.50 -5.68 8.40
N ILE A 35 -5.54 -5.02 7.88
CA ILE A 35 -5.68 -4.79 6.45
C ILE A 35 -4.43 -4.05 5.98
N SER A 36 -3.86 -4.48 4.86
CA SER A 36 -2.60 -3.91 4.38
C SER A 36 -2.67 -3.57 2.90
N ILE A 37 -1.80 -2.64 2.49
CA ILE A 37 -1.60 -2.30 1.10
C ILE A 37 -0.14 -2.55 0.79
N GLY A 38 0.13 -3.25 -0.29
CA GLY A 38 1.49 -3.58 -0.69
C GLY A 38 1.66 -3.61 -2.19
N ARG A 39 2.88 -3.93 -2.61
CA ARG A 39 3.25 -4.04 -4.02
C ARG A 39 2.90 -2.78 -4.81
N VAL A 40 3.12 -1.62 -4.19
CA VAL A 40 2.85 -0.33 -4.85
C VAL A 40 3.99 -0.06 -5.82
N ILE A 41 3.67 -0.08 -7.10
CA ILE A 41 4.65 0.08 -8.17
C ILE A 41 4.14 1.13 -9.15
N THR A 42 5.02 2.01 -9.60
CA THR A 42 4.70 2.98 -10.64
C THR A 42 5.74 2.88 -11.74
N THR A 43 5.32 3.12 -12.98
CA THR A 43 6.24 3.05 -14.13
C THR A 43 6.97 4.35 -14.37
N LYS A 44 6.42 5.46 -13.89
CA LYS A 44 7.02 6.79 -14.09
C LYS A 44 6.94 7.57 -12.79
N ARG A 45 8.03 8.20 -12.42
CA ARG A 45 8.09 9.04 -11.24
C ARG A 45 7.63 10.46 -11.59
N GLY A 46 7.14 11.17 -10.57
CA GLY A 46 6.80 12.57 -10.71
C GLY A 46 5.51 12.86 -11.46
N LYS A 47 4.71 11.83 -11.75
CA LYS A 47 3.45 11.98 -12.46
C LYS A 47 2.23 11.89 -11.54
N GLY A 48 2.43 11.65 -10.25
CA GLY A 48 1.34 11.51 -9.30
C GLY A 48 0.61 10.16 -9.34
N TYR A 49 1.12 9.20 -10.09
CA TYR A 49 0.47 7.88 -10.19
C TYR A 49 0.49 7.13 -8.87
N GLY A 50 1.60 7.24 -8.11
CA GLY A 50 1.69 6.60 -6.80
C GLY A 50 0.64 7.11 -5.83
N ARG A 51 0.45 8.42 -5.81
CA ARG A 51 -0.59 9.02 -4.97
C ARG A 51 -1.97 8.56 -5.40
N GLN A 52 -2.24 8.56 -6.70
CA GLN A 52 -3.53 8.13 -7.22
C GLN A 52 -3.83 6.68 -6.86
N ILE A 53 -2.88 5.77 -7.08
CA ILE A 53 -3.14 4.36 -6.79
C ILE A 53 -3.31 4.12 -5.29
N MET A 54 -2.57 4.85 -4.45
CA MET A 54 -2.72 4.72 -3.01
C MET A 54 -4.07 5.21 -2.53
N LEU A 55 -4.58 6.31 -3.06
CA LEU A 55 -5.91 6.81 -2.70
C LEU A 55 -6.99 5.81 -3.12
N HIS A 56 -6.87 5.23 -4.30
CA HIS A 56 -7.79 4.18 -4.73
C HIS A 56 -7.69 2.94 -3.87
N ALA A 57 -6.47 2.57 -3.44
CA ALA A 57 -6.28 1.41 -2.59
C ALA A 57 -6.92 1.61 -1.21
N ILE A 58 -6.79 2.80 -0.65
CA ILE A 58 -7.44 3.13 0.63
C ILE A 58 -8.96 3.02 0.48
N ASP A 59 -9.51 3.60 -0.59
CA ASP A 59 -10.95 3.51 -0.85
C ASP A 59 -11.40 2.06 -1.02
N ALA A 60 -10.63 1.25 -1.73
CA ALA A 60 -10.96 -0.16 -1.93
C ALA A 60 -10.95 -0.92 -0.60
N ALA A 61 -10.00 -0.61 0.27
CA ALA A 61 -9.92 -1.24 1.59
C ALA A 61 -11.17 -0.90 2.43
N ILE A 62 -11.60 0.36 2.38
CA ILE A 62 -12.79 0.79 3.10
C ILE A 62 -14.04 0.10 2.54
N GLU A 63 -14.19 0.13 1.22
CA GLU A 63 -15.41 -0.39 0.57
C GLU A 63 -15.53 -1.89 0.66
N ASN A 64 -14.42 -2.62 0.52
CA ASN A 64 -14.47 -4.08 0.42
C ASN A 64 -14.22 -4.78 1.75
N PHE A 65 -13.47 -4.16 2.66
CA PHE A 65 -13.10 -4.79 3.93
C PHE A 65 -13.54 -3.99 5.14
N GLY A 66 -14.21 -2.84 4.95
CA GLY A 66 -14.64 -2.01 6.06
C GLY A 66 -13.50 -1.41 6.86
N ALA A 67 -12.39 -1.09 6.20
CA ALA A 67 -11.19 -0.67 6.88
C ALA A 67 -11.38 0.60 7.70
N THR A 68 -10.95 0.56 8.96
CA THR A 68 -10.80 1.74 9.81
C THR A 68 -9.33 1.97 10.14
N LEU A 69 -8.49 0.99 9.82
CA LEU A 69 -7.04 1.03 10.03
C LEU A 69 -6.39 0.23 8.92
N ILE A 70 -5.33 0.77 8.35
CA ILE A 70 -4.56 0.11 7.29
C ILE A 70 -3.09 0.21 7.65
N ASP A 71 -2.37 -0.91 7.61
CA ASP A 71 -0.94 -0.95 7.84
C ASP A 71 -0.18 -1.18 6.55
N ILE A 72 1.00 -0.60 6.47
CA ILE A 72 1.94 -0.86 5.38
C ILE A 72 3.34 -1.04 5.93
N GLU A 73 4.17 -1.73 5.17
CA GLU A 73 5.61 -1.78 5.41
C GLU A 73 6.25 -0.95 4.31
N ALA A 74 6.74 0.23 4.69
CA ALA A 74 7.27 1.20 3.74
C ALA A 74 8.79 1.25 3.83
N GLN A 75 9.47 1.39 2.69
CA GLN A 75 10.88 1.72 2.72
C GLN A 75 11.03 3.09 3.38
N GLU A 76 12.03 3.21 4.24
CA GLU A 76 12.17 4.40 5.07
C GLU A 76 12.24 5.68 4.25
N TYR A 77 12.89 5.64 3.09
CA TYR A 77 13.02 6.83 2.26
C TYR A 77 11.68 7.32 1.69
N ALA A 78 10.67 6.46 1.68
CA ALA A 78 9.35 6.81 1.13
C ALA A 78 8.39 7.33 2.20
N LYS A 79 8.85 7.53 3.42
CA LYS A 79 8.01 7.97 4.53
C LYS A 79 7.20 9.22 4.18
N GLY A 80 7.84 10.24 3.63
CA GLY A 80 7.17 11.48 3.30
C GLY A 80 6.04 11.31 2.30
N PHE A 81 6.25 10.43 1.33
CA PHE A 81 5.21 10.12 0.34
C PHE A 81 3.97 9.53 1.02
N TYR A 82 4.17 8.55 1.90
CA TYR A 82 3.03 7.91 2.57
C TYR A 82 2.38 8.85 3.58
N GLU A 83 3.15 9.72 4.21
CA GLU A 83 2.56 10.75 5.09
C GLU A 83 1.61 11.65 4.30
N GLY A 84 1.96 11.92 3.04
CA GLY A 84 1.13 12.75 2.17
C GLY A 84 -0.22 12.15 1.83
N VAL A 85 -0.39 10.84 2.02
CA VAL A 85 -1.68 10.18 1.78
C VAL A 85 -2.33 9.70 3.08
N GLY A 86 -1.83 10.15 4.23
CA GLY A 86 -2.51 9.94 5.50
C GLY A 86 -1.94 8.89 6.42
N PHE A 87 -0.78 8.31 6.09
CA PHE A 87 -0.13 7.33 6.94
C PHE A 87 0.80 8.00 7.93
N LYS A 88 1.01 7.35 9.08
CA LYS A 88 1.95 7.81 10.10
C LYS A 88 2.82 6.64 10.51
N GLN A 89 4.09 6.91 10.78
CA GLN A 89 5.03 5.89 11.24
C GLN A 89 4.53 5.27 12.54
N SER A 90 4.51 3.95 12.60
CA SER A 90 4.01 3.21 13.76
C SER A 90 5.01 2.19 14.30
N SER A 91 6.24 2.17 13.78
CA SER A 91 7.30 1.31 14.31
C SER A 91 8.66 1.98 14.15
N ASP A 92 9.64 1.43 14.88
CA ASP A 92 11.05 1.79 14.62
C ASP A 92 11.48 1.21 13.28
N THR A 93 12.62 1.68 12.79
CA THR A 93 13.20 1.15 11.56
C THR A 93 13.61 -0.31 11.76
N PHE A 94 13.30 -1.14 10.80
CA PHE A 94 13.76 -2.53 10.76
C PHE A 94 14.30 -2.84 9.36
N MET A 95 15.14 -3.86 9.30
CA MET A 95 15.72 -4.26 8.02
C MET A 95 14.88 -5.33 7.37
N LEU A 96 14.55 -5.14 6.11
CA LEU A 96 13.81 -6.11 5.31
C LEU A 96 14.58 -6.27 4.00
N ASP A 97 15.11 -7.47 3.77
CA ASP A 97 15.95 -7.75 2.60
C ASP A 97 17.12 -6.76 2.48
N GLY A 98 17.70 -6.37 3.62
CA GLY A 98 18.83 -5.46 3.65
C GLY A 98 18.49 -4.00 3.41
N ILE A 99 17.21 -3.66 3.37
CA ILE A 99 16.73 -2.29 3.12
C ILE A 99 16.00 -1.78 4.35
N PRO A 100 16.30 -0.56 4.82
CA PRO A 100 15.59 0.00 5.97
C PRO A 100 14.10 0.23 5.65
N HIS A 101 13.24 -0.31 6.51
CA HIS A 101 11.78 -0.19 6.40
C HIS A 101 11.21 0.31 7.70
N ILE A 102 10.01 0.87 7.63
CA ILE A 102 9.20 1.22 8.80
C ILE A 102 7.79 0.72 8.56
N LYS A 103 7.09 0.43 9.65
CA LYS A 103 5.65 0.20 9.57
C LYS A 103 4.97 1.55 9.64
N MET A 104 3.95 1.76 8.83
CA MET A 104 3.15 2.97 8.85
C MET A 104 1.68 2.58 8.91
N THR A 105 0.87 3.41 9.55
CA THR A 105 -0.54 3.13 9.79
C THR A 105 -1.39 4.31 9.34
N TRP A 106 -2.46 4.01 8.63
CA TRP A 106 -3.51 4.95 8.28
C TRP A 106 -4.74 4.65 9.14
N ARG A 107 -5.36 5.69 9.67
CA ARG A 107 -6.61 5.55 10.42
C ARG A 107 -7.68 6.44 9.79
N LYS A 108 -8.87 5.87 9.75
CA LYS A 108 -10.03 6.59 9.22
C LYS A 108 -10.43 7.75 10.11
#